data_ae0579fcb38779f74b359bc4ce7c6968
#
_entry.id   ae0579fcb38779f74b359bc4ce7c6968
#
_cell.length_a   1.000
_cell.length_b   1.000
_cell.length_c   1.000
_cell.angle_alpha   90.00
_cell.angle_beta   90.00
_cell.angle_gamma   90.00
#
_symmetry.space_group_name_H-M   'P 1'
#
loop_
_entity.id
_entity.type
_entity.pdbx_description
1 polymer ?
#
loop_
_entity_poly.entity_id
_entity_poly.type
_entity_poly.pdbx_seq_one_letter_code
_entity_poly.pdbx_strand_id
1 'polypeptide(L)'
;MRIIALTLFLGLGLISSQAQDKKTPKKDSTSFSQFKGLPLKATRSIDFTTNEGTWTSVAVSPDGKTILFDLMGDIYSIPMEGGKATAITKGMAYDNHPSFSPDGKRILFLSDRSGAENIWYIDLEKKDTLALTEEQNNNYPGAVYTPDGNYIVYTKGRRNTKLYLMHKNGGEGKNLIDAPATLKTIDPA
;
A
#
# COMPACT_ATOMS: atom_id res chain seq x y z
N MET A 1 1.36 -52.20 66.58
CA MET A 1 1.58 -52.23 65.09
C MET A 1 0.83 -51.06 64.48
N ARG A 2 1.55 -49.97 64.14
CA ARG A 2 0.98 -48.73 63.57
C ARG A 2 1.23 -48.76 62.11
N ILE A 3 0.17 -48.72 61.30
CA ILE A 3 0.20 -48.66 59.87
C ILE A 3 0.18 -47.16 59.48
N ILE A 4 1.23 -46.67 58.86
CA ILE A 4 1.32 -45.30 58.31
C ILE A 4 0.84 -45.36 56.86
N ALA A 5 -0.27 -44.69 56.55
CA ALA A 5 -0.80 -44.54 55.22
C ALA A 5 -0.08 -43.31 54.55
N LEU A 6 0.62 -43.58 53.51
CA LEU A 6 1.29 -42.56 52.67
C LEU A 6 0.33 -42.11 51.58
N THR A 7 -0.21 -40.91 51.71
CA THR A 7 -1.07 -40.28 50.68
C THR A 7 -0.19 -39.58 49.64
N LEU A 8 -0.22 -40.09 48.42
CA LEU A 8 0.47 -39.51 47.24
C LEU A 8 -0.42 -38.42 46.63
N PHE A 9 -0.04 -37.16 46.74
CA PHE A 9 -0.71 -36.06 46.05
C PHE A 9 -0.15 -35.96 44.60
N LEU A 10 -0.97 -36.35 43.63
CA LEU A 10 -0.69 -36.03 42.21
C LEU A 10 -1.18 -34.60 41.92
N GLY A 11 -0.24 -33.67 41.79
CA GLY A 11 -0.52 -32.33 41.30
C GLY A 11 -0.71 -32.34 39.79
N LEU A 12 -1.95 -32.21 39.31
CA LEU A 12 -2.22 -31.90 37.91
C LEU A 12 -1.86 -30.42 37.66
N GLY A 13 -0.72 -30.18 37.02
CA GLY A 13 -0.39 -28.85 36.47
C GLY A 13 -1.27 -28.55 35.28
N LEU A 14 -2.20 -27.63 35.41
CA LEU A 14 -2.91 -27.02 34.29
C LEU A 14 -1.96 -26.10 33.53
N ILE A 15 -1.49 -26.57 32.37
CA ILE A 15 -0.79 -25.74 31.40
C ILE A 15 -1.87 -24.90 30.71
N SER A 16 -2.05 -23.66 31.12
CA SER A 16 -2.83 -22.68 30.38
C SER A 16 -2.06 -22.25 29.15
N SER A 17 -2.40 -22.79 28.01
CA SER A 17 -1.95 -22.29 26.70
C SER A 17 -2.58 -20.93 26.50
N GLN A 18 -1.78 -19.87 26.65
CA GLN A 18 -2.17 -18.53 26.20
C GLN A 18 -2.19 -18.53 24.67
N ALA A 19 -3.39 -18.55 24.10
CA ALA A 19 -3.59 -18.25 22.71
C ALA A 19 -3.13 -16.81 22.46
N GLN A 20 -2.06 -16.63 21.69
CA GLN A 20 -1.68 -15.32 21.17
C GLN A 20 -2.82 -14.82 20.27
N ASP A 21 -3.50 -13.79 20.73
CA ASP A 21 -4.45 -13.03 19.91
C ASP A 21 -3.74 -12.54 18.65
N LYS A 22 -4.07 -13.16 17.52
CA LYS A 22 -3.75 -12.63 16.21
C LYS A 22 -4.47 -11.28 16.08
N LYS A 23 -3.73 -10.18 16.24
CA LYS A 23 -4.22 -8.85 15.92
C LYS A 23 -4.72 -8.87 14.47
N THR A 24 -6.03 -8.90 14.31
CA THR A 24 -6.69 -8.55 13.05
C THR A 24 -6.25 -7.15 12.66
N PRO A 25 -5.85 -6.90 11.41
CA PRO A 25 -5.50 -5.55 10.99
C PRO A 25 -6.71 -4.65 11.24
N LYS A 26 -6.52 -3.63 12.08
CA LYS A 26 -7.53 -2.61 12.33
C LYS A 26 -7.85 -1.95 11.00
N LYS A 27 -9.12 -1.96 10.60
CA LYS A 27 -9.67 -1.13 9.55
C LYS A 27 -9.45 0.33 9.98
N ASP A 28 -8.40 0.95 9.43
CA ASP A 28 -8.12 2.35 9.69
C ASP A 28 -9.05 3.20 8.83
N SER A 29 -10.25 3.45 9.35
CA SER A 29 -11.04 4.59 8.93
C SER A 29 -10.52 5.83 9.66
N THR A 30 -9.23 6.03 9.68
CA THR A 30 -8.62 7.24 10.23
C THR A 30 -8.97 8.38 9.30
N SER A 31 -10.05 9.06 9.64
CA SER A 31 -10.27 10.38 9.12
C SER A 31 -9.00 11.19 9.36
N PHE A 32 -8.60 11.97 8.38
CA PHE A 32 -7.45 12.89 8.37
C PHE A 32 -7.33 13.77 9.65
N SER A 33 -8.30 13.73 10.55
CA SER A 33 -8.37 14.45 11.81
C SER A 33 -7.43 13.95 12.93
N GLN A 34 -6.78 12.81 12.78
CA GLN A 34 -5.86 12.28 13.81
C GLN A 34 -4.39 12.65 13.59
N PHE A 35 -4.04 13.28 12.48
CA PHE A 35 -2.72 13.86 12.33
C PHE A 35 -2.57 15.07 13.24
N LYS A 36 -1.78 14.95 14.30
CA LYS A 36 -1.33 16.08 15.15
C LYS A 36 -0.28 16.97 14.46
N GLY A 37 -0.29 17.04 13.13
CA GLY A 37 0.47 17.99 12.35
C GLY A 37 -0.36 19.26 12.11
N LEU A 38 0.29 20.35 11.72
CA LEU A 38 -0.41 21.55 11.26
C LEU A 38 -1.37 21.16 10.14
N PRO A 39 -2.70 21.33 10.32
CA PRO A 39 -3.64 21.05 9.25
C PRO A 39 -3.35 22.01 8.10
N LEU A 40 -2.84 21.48 7.00
CA LEU A 40 -2.68 22.24 5.77
C LEU A 40 -4.08 22.57 5.25
N LYS A 41 -4.51 23.81 5.42
CA LYS A 41 -5.73 24.32 4.81
C LYS A 41 -5.35 25.07 3.55
N ALA A 42 -5.93 24.68 2.44
CA ALA A 42 -5.79 25.44 1.21
C ALA A 42 -6.35 26.87 1.46
N THR A 43 -5.53 27.90 1.22
CA THR A 43 -5.94 29.29 1.35
C THR A 43 -6.64 29.81 0.10
N ARG A 44 -6.46 29.10 -1.03
CA ARG A 44 -7.12 29.35 -2.31
C ARG A 44 -7.18 28.07 -3.11
N SER A 45 -8.13 27.93 -4.00
CA SER A 45 -8.16 26.94 -5.07
C SER A 45 -7.79 27.58 -6.40
N ILE A 46 -7.18 26.82 -7.28
CA ILE A 46 -6.92 27.21 -8.67
C ILE A 46 -7.58 26.14 -9.53
N ASP A 47 -8.56 26.58 -10.34
CA ASP A 47 -9.21 25.72 -11.29
C ASP A 47 -8.70 26.01 -12.70
N PHE A 48 -8.21 24.98 -13.36
CA PHE A 48 -7.74 25.09 -14.74
C PHE A 48 -8.02 23.80 -15.49
N THR A 49 -8.06 23.89 -16.81
CA THR A 49 -8.18 22.73 -17.69
C THR A 49 -6.88 22.61 -18.48
N THR A 50 -6.33 21.42 -18.54
CA THR A 50 -5.13 21.11 -19.33
C THR A 50 -5.34 19.85 -20.16
N ASN A 51 -4.64 19.77 -21.29
CA ASN A 51 -4.50 18.57 -22.11
C ASN A 51 -3.05 18.09 -22.16
N GLU A 52 -2.21 18.65 -21.31
CA GLU A 52 -0.79 18.31 -21.21
C GLU A 52 -0.41 18.06 -19.75
N GLY A 53 0.50 17.12 -19.52
CA GLY A 53 1.11 16.83 -18.24
C GLY A 53 2.58 16.49 -18.40
N THR A 54 3.37 16.75 -17.37
CA THR A 54 4.81 16.41 -17.32
C THR A 54 5.08 15.53 -16.12
N TRP A 55 6.02 14.60 -16.25
CA TRP A 55 6.43 13.69 -15.16
C TRP A 55 5.30 12.79 -14.66
N THR A 56 4.39 12.41 -15.54
CA THR A 56 3.27 11.54 -15.25
C THR A 56 3.68 10.07 -15.37
N SER A 57 3.24 9.26 -14.42
CA SER A 57 3.26 7.79 -14.54
C SER A 57 1.95 7.32 -15.17
N VAL A 58 2.02 6.30 -16.00
CA VAL A 58 0.88 5.81 -16.77
C VAL A 58 0.73 4.30 -16.61
N ALA A 59 -0.49 3.82 -16.47
CA ALA A 59 -0.82 2.40 -16.49
C ALA A 59 -2.08 2.14 -17.31
N VAL A 60 -2.10 1.01 -18.03
CA VAL A 60 -3.26 0.57 -18.81
C VAL A 60 -3.99 -0.55 -18.06
N SER A 61 -5.32 -0.51 -18.06
CA SER A 61 -6.13 -1.57 -17.48
C SER A 61 -5.93 -2.91 -18.19
N PRO A 62 -6.10 -4.05 -17.51
CA PRO A 62 -5.91 -5.38 -18.12
C PRO A 62 -6.79 -5.65 -19.33
N ASP A 63 -7.96 -4.99 -19.42
CA ASP A 63 -8.87 -5.09 -20.56
C ASP A 63 -8.55 -4.10 -21.69
N GLY A 64 -7.50 -3.27 -21.53
CA GLY A 64 -7.05 -2.30 -22.52
C GLY A 64 -7.97 -1.09 -22.73
N LYS A 65 -8.98 -0.88 -21.88
CA LYS A 65 -9.99 0.16 -22.11
C LYS A 65 -9.79 1.45 -21.33
N THR A 66 -8.96 1.40 -20.29
CA THR A 66 -8.78 2.53 -19.36
C THR A 66 -7.29 2.81 -19.15
N ILE A 67 -6.93 4.07 -19.17
CA ILE A 67 -5.61 4.55 -18.79
C ILE A 67 -5.71 5.20 -17.41
N LEU A 68 -4.82 4.83 -16.49
CA LEU A 68 -4.54 5.60 -15.28
C LEU A 68 -3.32 6.47 -15.50
N PHE A 69 -3.32 7.63 -14.90
CA PHE A 69 -2.15 8.50 -14.83
C PHE A 69 -2.19 9.34 -13.56
N ASP A 70 -1.03 9.77 -13.10
CA ASP A 70 -0.94 10.76 -12.03
C ASP A 70 -0.73 12.16 -12.63
N LEU A 71 -1.33 13.15 -12.01
CA LEU A 71 -1.14 14.55 -12.35
C LEU A 71 -1.29 15.40 -11.10
N MET A 72 -0.26 16.17 -10.76
CA MET A 72 -0.24 17.12 -9.63
C MET A 72 -0.57 16.48 -8.27
N GLY A 73 -0.18 15.21 -8.08
CA GLY A 73 -0.39 14.51 -6.81
C GLY A 73 -1.74 13.81 -6.65
N ASP A 74 -2.54 13.76 -7.70
CA ASP A 74 -3.77 12.96 -7.75
C ASP A 74 -3.72 11.96 -8.91
N ILE A 75 -4.42 10.84 -8.75
CA ILE A 75 -4.58 9.80 -9.77
C ILE A 75 -5.87 10.04 -10.55
N TYR A 76 -5.79 9.93 -11.86
CA TYR A 76 -6.89 10.07 -12.78
C TYR A 76 -7.06 8.82 -13.64
N SER A 77 -8.28 8.61 -14.11
CA SER A 77 -8.60 7.64 -15.16
C SER A 77 -9.15 8.34 -16.39
N ILE A 78 -8.81 7.81 -17.57
CA ILE A 78 -9.36 8.27 -18.85
C ILE A 78 -9.62 7.04 -19.73
N PRO A 79 -10.70 7.01 -20.53
CA PRO A 79 -10.89 5.95 -21.54
C PRO A 79 -9.73 5.90 -22.53
N MET A 80 -9.41 4.72 -23.07
CA MET A 80 -8.34 4.55 -24.08
C MET A 80 -8.58 5.39 -25.33
N GLU A 81 -9.86 5.63 -25.66
CA GLU A 81 -10.26 6.47 -26.79
C GLU A 81 -10.08 7.97 -26.52
N GLY A 82 -9.66 8.33 -25.30
CA GLY A 82 -9.51 9.73 -24.88
C GLY A 82 -10.80 10.30 -24.29
N GLY A 83 -10.84 11.63 -24.19
CA GLY A 83 -11.99 12.35 -23.63
C GLY A 83 -11.66 13.05 -22.31
N LYS A 84 -12.63 13.13 -21.41
CA LYS A 84 -12.47 13.79 -20.12
C LYS A 84 -11.95 12.81 -19.05
N ALA A 85 -10.85 13.15 -18.42
CA ALA A 85 -10.33 12.39 -17.29
C ALA A 85 -11.19 12.56 -16.04
N THR A 86 -11.26 11.50 -15.23
CA THR A 86 -11.97 11.46 -13.95
C THR A 86 -10.97 11.23 -12.83
N ALA A 87 -11.03 12.07 -11.78
CA ALA A 87 -10.17 11.91 -10.63
C ALA A 87 -10.56 10.67 -9.81
N ILE A 88 -9.60 9.79 -9.56
CA ILE A 88 -9.72 8.61 -8.71
C ILE A 88 -9.38 8.96 -7.26
N THR A 89 -8.30 9.73 -7.07
CA THR A 89 -7.92 10.28 -5.76
C THR A 89 -8.10 11.78 -5.71
N LYS A 90 -8.15 12.33 -4.53
CA LYS A 90 -8.27 13.77 -4.28
C LYS A 90 -7.71 14.10 -2.90
N GLY A 91 -7.21 15.30 -2.75
CA GLY A 91 -6.86 15.80 -1.41
C GLY A 91 -5.48 16.42 -1.34
N MET A 92 -4.89 16.34 -0.15
CA MET A 92 -3.58 16.93 0.14
C MET A 92 -2.44 15.92 0.02
N ALA A 93 -2.76 14.63 -0.08
CA ALA A 93 -1.75 13.59 -0.25
C ALA A 93 -1.15 13.65 -1.65
N TYR A 94 0.11 13.30 -1.76
CA TYR A 94 0.80 13.17 -3.03
C TYR A 94 0.69 11.71 -3.49
N ASP A 95 -0.29 11.45 -4.35
CA ASP A 95 -0.58 10.14 -4.91
C ASP A 95 0.06 10.01 -6.30
N ASN A 96 0.84 8.96 -6.51
CA ASN A 96 1.61 8.79 -7.75
C ASN A 96 1.84 7.31 -8.08
N HIS A 97 2.44 7.03 -9.25
CA HIS A 97 2.80 5.70 -9.73
C HIS A 97 1.64 4.69 -9.68
N PRO A 98 0.48 4.99 -10.28
CA PRO A 98 -0.63 4.04 -10.29
C PRO A 98 -0.31 2.81 -11.15
N SER A 99 -0.80 1.64 -10.72
CA SER A 99 -0.81 0.43 -11.53
C SER A 99 -2.05 -0.42 -11.23
N PHE A 100 -2.57 -1.13 -12.23
CA PHE A 100 -3.67 -2.06 -12.02
C PHE A 100 -3.19 -3.40 -11.47
N SER A 101 -4.03 -4.04 -10.65
CA SER A 101 -3.90 -5.48 -10.44
C SER A 101 -4.26 -6.24 -11.73
N PRO A 102 -3.69 -7.44 -11.97
CA PRO A 102 -3.97 -8.22 -13.19
C PRO A 102 -5.45 -8.58 -13.39
N ASP A 103 -6.22 -8.66 -12.30
CA ASP A 103 -7.66 -8.88 -12.34
C ASP A 103 -8.49 -7.59 -12.54
N GLY A 104 -7.83 -6.42 -12.61
CA GLY A 104 -8.46 -5.12 -12.78
C GLY A 104 -9.27 -4.62 -11.58
N LYS A 105 -9.24 -5.31 -10.44
CA LYS A 105 -10.08 -4.97 -9.27
C LYS A 105 -9.44 -3.99 -8.30
N ARG A 106 -8.14 -3.79 -8.39
CA ARG A 106 -7.39 -2.90 -7.51
C ARG A 106 -6.49 -1.96 -8.30
N ILE A 107 -6.29 -0.78 -7.75
CA ILE A 107 -5.27 0.18 -8.19
C ILE A 107 -4.24 0.28 -7.08
N LEU A 108 -3.00 -0.11 -7.38
CA LEU A 108 -1.83 0.07 -6.52
C LEU A 108 -1.24 1.44 -6.80
N PHE A 109 -0.74 2.13 -5.78
CA PHE A 109 -0.12 3.44 -5.93
C PHE A 109 0.75 3.79 -4.73
N LEU A 110 1.56 4.82 -4.87
CA LEU A 110 2.36 5.38 -3.80
C LEU A 110 1.67 6.63 -3.25
N SER A 111 1.73 6.82 -1.94
CA SER A 111 1.10 7.97 -1.28
C SER A 111 1.78 8.32 0.03
N ASP A 112 1.85 9.60 0.33
CA ASP A 112 2.34 10.15 1.59
C ASP A 112 1.21 10.43 2.61
N ARG A 113 -0.02 9.96 2.35
CA ARG A 113 -1.21 10.21 3.19
C ARG A 113 -1.10 9.77 4.64
N SER A 114 -0.16 8.87 4.95
CA SER A 114 0.15 8.46 6.33
C SER A 114 1.27 9.29 6.98
N GLY A 115 1.72 10.37 6.35
CA GLY A 115 2.81 11.22 6.80
C GLY A 115 4.20 10.82 6.30
N ALA A 116 4.30 9.70 5.58
CA ALA A 116 5.46 9.24 4.85
C ALA A 116 5.01 8.48 3.63
N GLU A 117 5.87 8.41 2.59
CA GLU A 117 5.58 7.65 1.38
C GLU A 117 5.46 6.16 1.70
N ASN A 118 4.34 5.58 1.31
CA ASN A 118 4.00 4.19 1.50
C ASN A 118 3.25 3.64 0.29
N ILE A 119 3.17 2.30 0.20
CA ILE A 119 2.42 1.60 -0.83
C ILE A 119 0.97 1.44 -0.37
N TRP A 120 0.05 1.86 -1.21
CA TRP A 120 -1.39 1.82 -0.97
C TRP A 120 -2.11 1.13 -2.12
N TYR A 121 -3.33 0.69 -1.89
CA TYR A 121 -4.22 0.27 -2.95
C TYR A 121 -5.65 0.76 -2.74
N ILE A 122 -6.35 0.96 -3.84
CA ILE A 122 -7.79 1.18 -3.88
C ILE A 122 -8.45 -0.12 -4.33
N ASP A 123 -9.39 -0.63 -3.54
CA ASP A 123 -10.29 -1.71 -3.93
C ASP A 123 -11.48 -1.10 -4.68
N LEU A 124 -11.56 -1.35 -5.99
CA LEU A 124 -12.57 -0.71 -6.85
C LEU A 124 -13.99 -1.23 -6.60
N GLU A 125 -14.14 -2.46 -6.08
CA GLU A 125 -15.44 -3.02 -5.73
C GLU A 125 -15.95 -2.44 -4.40
N LYS A 126 -15.08 -2.37 -3.38
CA LYS A 126 -15.44 -1.90 -2.04
C LYS A 126 -15.34 -0.39 -1.89
N LYS A 127 -14.63 0.27 -2.81
CA LYS A 127 -14.28 1.70 -2.76
C LYS A 127 -13.51 2.08 -1.48
N ASP A 128 -12.71 1.15 -0.98
CA ASP A 128 -11.84 1.34 0.18
C ASP A 128 -10.41 1.62 -0.29
N THR A 129 -9.71 2.49 0.44
CA THR A 129 -8.29 2.75 0.26
C THR A 129 -7.53 2.23 1.46
N LEU A 130 -6.53 1.37 1.24
CA LEU A 130 -5.84 0.63 2.29
C LEU A 130 -4.33 0.70 2.10
N ALA A 131 -3.60 0.86 3.22
CA ALA A 131 -2.15 0.80 3.23
C ALA A 131 -1.66 -0.65 3.16
N LEU A 132 -0.63 -0.90 2.38
CA LEU A 132 0.13 -2.15 2.36
C LEU A 132 1.41 -2.05 3.18
N THR A 133 1.96 -0.85 3.33
CA THR A 133 3.12 -0.55 4.17
C THR A 133 2.82 0.63 5.08
N GLU A 134 3.49 0.69 6.25
CA GLU A 134 3.30 1.75 7.26
C GLU A 134 4.67 2.20 7.81
N GLU A 135 5.59 2.52 6.92
CA GLU A 135 6.94 2.92 7.32
C GLU A 135 7.09 4.45 7.30
N GLN A 136 7.91 4.97 8.23
CA GLN A 136 8.08 6.43 8.39
C GLN A 136 9.38 6.96 7.74
N ASN A 137 10.34 6.10 7.46
CA ASN A 137 11.69 6.51 7.08
C ASN A 137 12.22 5.87 5.79
N ASN A 138 11.34 5.37 4.94
CA ASN A 138 11.70 4.80 3.64
C ASN A 138 11.07 5.58 2.49
N ASN A 139 11.61 5.37 1.29
CA ASN A 139 11.03 5.78 0.03
C ASN A 139 10.73 4.53 -0.79
N TYR A 140 9.69 4.60 -1.59
CA TYR A 140 9.24 3.53 -2.48
C TYR A 140 9.26 4.04 -3.93
N PRO A 141 10.39 3.91 -4.65
CA PRO A 141 10.48 4.39 -6.03
C PRO A 141 9.50 3.73 -7.01
N GLY A 142 8.99 2.54 -6.68
CA GLY A 142 8.00 1.86 -7.50
C GLY A 142 7.46 0.59 -6.86
N ALA A 143 6.23 0.22 -7.24
CA ALA A 143 5.56 -0.99 -6.81
C ALA A 143 4.63 -1.49 -7.93
N VAL A 144 4.68 -2.78 -8.25
CA VAL A 144 3.85 -3.42 -9.28
C VAL A 144 3.39 -4.80 -8.85
N TYR A 145 2.25 -5.24 -9.34
CA TYR A 145 1.80 -6.61 -9.15
C TYR A 145 2.63 -7.59 -9.98
N THR A 146 2.82 -8.80 -9.46
CA THR A 146 3.25 -9.94 -10.30
C THR A 146 2.14 -10.31 -11.29
N PRO A 147 2.47 -10.91 -12.46
CA PRO A 147 1.48 -11.27 -13.46
C PRO A 147 0.36 -12.19 -12.96
N ASP A 148 0.64 -13.03 -11.95
CA ASP A 148 -0.36 -13.90 -11.30
C ASP A 148 -1.24 -13.15 -10.28
N GLY A 149 -0.93 -11.87 -10.00
CA GLY A 149 -1.66 -11.02 -9.07
C GLY A 149 -1.58 -11.44 -7.60
N ASN A 150 -0.69 -12.35 -7.22
CA ASN A 150 -0.57 -12.84 -5.84
C ASN A 150 0.43 -12.06 -5.01
N TYR A 151 1.40 -11.43 -5.65
CA TYR A 151 2.46 -10.69 -4.99
C TYR A 151 2.61 -9.28 -5.57
N ILE A 152 3.33 -8.47 -4.85
CA ILE A 152 3.75 -7.13 -5.25
C ILE A 152 5.27 -7.11 -5.17
N VAL A 153 5.90 -6.76 -6.28
CA VAL A 153 7.33 -6.47 -6.38
C VAL A 153 7.49 -4.97 -6.20
N TYR A 154 8.39 -4.56 -5.34
CA TYR A 154 8.60 -3.15 -5.08
C TYR A 154 10.05 -2.84 -4.73
N THR A 155 10.44 -1.61 -4.95
CA THR A 155 11.73 -1.08 -4.53
C THR A 155 11.57 -0.23 -3.29
N LYS A 156 12.51 -0.37 -2.36
CA LYS A 156 12.52 0.36 -1.09
C LYS A 156 13.95 0.82 -0.75
N GLY A 157 14.07 2.05 -0.28
CA GLY A 157 15.31 2.61 0.24
C GLY A 157 15.51 4.07 -0.11
N ARG A 158 16.27 4.79 0.72
CA ARG A 158 16.59 6.22 0.51
C ARG A 158 17.88 6.43 -0.29
N ARG A 159 18.95 5.71 0.05
CA ARG A 159 20.26 5.80 -0.61
C ARG A 159 20.59 4.54 -1.38
N ASN A 160 20.36 3.39 -0.74
CA ASN A 160 20.57 2.07 -1.33
C ASN A 160 19.19 1.44 -1.53
N THR A 161 18.70 1.50 -2.75
CA THR A 161 17.43 0.89 -3.10
C THR A 161 17.60 -0.62 -3.23
N LYS A 162 16.72 -1.37 -2.61
CA LYS A 162 16.68 -2.83 -2.65
C LYS A 162 15.36 -3.29 -3.23
N LEU A 163 15.36 -4.46 -3.84
CA LEU A 163 14.18 -5.09 -4.43
C LEU A 163 13.53 -6.03 -3.43
N TYR A 164 12.22 -5.90 -3.28
CA TYR A 164 11.42 -6.68 -2.34
C TYR A 164 10.22 -7.33 -3.02
N LEU A 165 9.74 -8.41 -2.40
CA LEU A 165 8.50 -9.10 -2.74
C LEU A 165 7.64 -9.19 -1.48
N MET A 166 6.36 -8.80 -1.58
CA MET A 166 5.37 -9.02 -0.53
C MET A 166 4.09 -9.62 -1.09
N HIS A 167 3.29 -10.23 -0.21
CA HIS A 167 1.97 -10.73 -0.60
C HIS A 167 1.02 -9.56 -0.91
N LYS A 168 0.09 -9.72 -1.86
CA LYS A 168 -0.89 -8.69 -2.28
C LYS A 168 -1.77 -8.11 -1.17
N ASN A 169 -1.85 -8.77 -0.04
CA ASN A 169 -2.60 -8.31 1.13
C ASN A 169 -1.69 -7.68 2.20
N GLY A 170 -0.45 -7.36 1.85
CA GLY A 170 0.53 -6.79 2.78
C GLY A 170 1.34 -7.84 3.52
N GLY A 171 2.14 -7.38 4.47
CA GLY A 171 3.04 -8.17 5.30
C GLY A 171 4.49 -7.70 5.18
N GLU A 172 5.40 -8.37 5.90
CA GLU A 172 6.84 -8.10 5.78
C GLU A 172 7.32 -8.55 4.41
N GLY A 173 7.88 -7.59 3.66
CA GLY A 173 8.45 -7.88 2.36
C GLY A 173 9.78 -8.63 2.49
N LYS A 174 9.97 -9.63 1.62
CA LYS A 174 11.24 -10.35 1.51
C LYS A 174 12.18 -9.62 0.55
N ASN A 175 13.37 -9.26 1.00
CA ASN A 175 14.41 -8.75 0.11
C ASN A 175 14.82 -9.85 -0.89
N LEU A 176 14.80 -9.52 -2.18
CA LEU A 176 15.16 -10.43 -3.26
C LEU A 176 16.64 -10.29 -3.63
N ILE A 177 17.07 -9.08 -3.88
CA ILE A 177 18.45 -8.73 -4.22
C ILE A 177 18.79 -7.31 -3.78
N ASP A 178 20.04 -7.07 -3.47
CA ASP A 178 20.56 -5.73 -3.28
C ASP A 178 20.75 -5.09 -4.67
N ALA A 179 19.88 -4.14 -5.00
CA ALA A 179 19.95 -3.41 -6.25
C ALA A 179 21.02 -2.30 -6.17
N PRO A 180 21.77 -2.01 -7.25
CA PRO A 180 22.61 -0.83 -7.29
C PRO A 180 21.78 0.44 -7.11
N ALA A 181 22.37 1.49 -6.55
CA ALA A 181 21.69 2.75 -6.23
C ALA A 181 21.02 3.44 -7.45
N THR A 182 21.34 3.02 -8.65
CA THR A 182 20.76 3.52 -9.91
C THR A 182 19.44 2.86 -10.30
N LEU A 183 19.09 1.74 -9.69
CA LEU A 183 17.79 1.09 -9.97
C LEU A 183 16.68 1.86 -9.24
N LYS A 184 15.99 2.73 -9.95
CA LYS A 184 14.99 3.64 -9.37
C LYS A 184 13.55 3.19 -9.58
N THR A 185 13.30 2.35 -10.57
CA THR A 185 11.96 1.89 -10.93
C THR A 185 11.95 0.42 -11.29
N ILE A 186 10.82 -0.23 -11.08
CA ILE A 186 10.50 -1.54 -11.65
C ILE A 186 9.65 -1.24 -12.87
N ASP A 187 10.16 -1.58 -14.05
CA ASP A 187 9.40 -1.48 -15.28
C ASP A 187 8.63 -2.80 -15.46
N PRO A 188 7.29 -2.80 -15.46
CA PRO A 188 6.53 -3.99 -15.78
C PRO A 188 6.63 -4.21 -17.30
N ALA A 189 7.37 -5.22 -17.69
CA ALA A 189 7.39 -5.69 -19.08
C ALA A 189 6.06 -6.34 -19.47
#